data_3451bcce5de5cd2672a3b0ae6f0e6fa7
#
_entry.id   3451bcce5de5cd2672a3b0ae6f0e6fa7
#
_cell.length_a   1.000
_cell.length_b   1.000
_cell.length_c   1.000
_cell.angle_alpha   90.00
_cell.angle_beta   90.00
_cell.angle_gamma   90.00
#
_symmetry.space_group_name_H-M   'P 1'
#
loop_
_entity.id
_entity.type
_entity.pdbx_description
1 polymer ?
#
loop_
_entity_poly.entity_id
_entity_poly.type
_entity_poly.pdbx_seq_one_letter_code
_entity_poly.pdbx_strand_id
1 'polypeptide(L)'
;NKFYILDLDAKKSLVRWLVEQGFDVFMISWVNPDEHYGETDFQDYMFDGIIAALNVVEEVAGSNKINVAGYCVGGTLLGMTQAYLKARGDERINSLTLLTTLFDFSEPGEVGNYMNAQMLPMIEQSVKTKGYLDGRILALSFSLLRENNLFWSFFVENYLKGKDPVPFDILYWNSDSTNVPAAAYLFYLNQMYIGNRLRDAGGIAIGDVALDLRSVDISTYCLAAQADHIVLWQAAYRSAALLGGEVKFVLTESGHVAGVVNPADRGKYGHWVSEARPDSPEEWLSQATLVSASWWLDWRQWLAVRSGDMRPARPPGSAVHPPLADAPGQYVQTRLERAFVEAFAAHMERPQGAVG
;
A
#
# COMPACT_ATOMS: atom_id res chain seq x y z
N ASN A 1 3.21 5.77 -2.15
CA ASN A 1 4.17 6.24 -1.14
C ASN A 1 5.40 5.31 -1.08
N LYS A 2 6.48 5.78 -0.49
CA LYS A 2 7.75 5.07 -0.41
C LYS A 2 7.70 3.89 0.55
N PHE A 3 8.45 2.84 0.25
CA PHE A 3 8.45 1.56 0.97
C PHE A 3 8.89 1.68 2.45
N TYR A 4 9.65 2.70 2.81
CA TYR A 4 10.28 2.76 4.13
C TYR A 4 9.30 2.98 5.30
N ILE A 5 8.00 3.10 5.03
CA ILE A 5 6.99 2.93 6.08
C ILE A 5 7.10 1.57 6.79
N LEU A 6 7.56 0.55 6.07
CA LEU A 6 7.82 -0.79 6.60
C LEU A 6 9.25 -0.96 7.15
N ASP A 7 10.04 0.12 7.11
CA ASP A 7 11.45 0.14 7.55
C ASP A 7 11.84 1.52 8.09
N LEU A 8 11.09 2.04 9.08
CA LEU A 8 11.22 3.41 9.59
C LEU A 8 12.48 3.60 10.45
N ASP A 9 12.68 2.74 11.40
CA ASP A 9 13.84 2.69 12.30
C ASP A 9 14.05 1.26 12.83
N ALA A 10 15.14 1.05 13.53
CA ALA A 10 15.51 -0.28 14.05
C ALA A 10 14.43 -0.95 14.95
N LYS A 11 13.52 -0.15 15.52
CA LYS A 11 12.44 -0.64 16.41
C LYS A 11 11.07 -0.71 15.71
N LYS A 12 10.96 -0.14 14.51
CA LYS A 12 9.72 -0.06 13.72
C LYS A 12 9.95 -0.55 12.29
N SER A 13 10.83 -1.51 12.12
CA SER A 13 11.11 -2.13 10.84
C SER A 13 10.51 -3.52 10.78
N LEU A 14 9.47 -3.70 9.96
CA LEU A 14 8.93 -5.01 9.62
C LEU A 14 9.95 -5.82 8.80
N VAL A 15 10.67 -5.14 7.90
CA VAL A 15 11.71 -5.76 7.06
C VAL A 15 12.81 -6.37 7.92
N ARG A 16 13.39 -5.57 8.81
CA ARG A 16 14.42 -6.04 9.74
C ARG A 16 13.91 -7.18 10.62
N TRP A 17 12.72 -7.02 11.18
CA TRP A 17 12.12 -8.03 12.03
C TRP A 17 11.95 -9.37 11.30
N LEU A 18 11.49 -9.36 10.04
CA LEU A 18 11.38 -10.58 9.22
C LEU A 18 12.73 -11.24 8.98
N VAL A 19 13.76 -10.45 8.66
CA VAL A 19 15.14 -10.96 8.49
C VAL A 19 15.63 -11.60 9.80
N GLU A 20 15.39 -10.98 10.95
CA GLU A 20 15.70 -11.52 12.27
C GLU A 20 14.88 -12.79 12.60
N GLN A 21 13.72 -13.00 11.96
CA GLN A 21 12.95 -14.24 12.04
C GLN A 21 13.41 -15.32 11.05
N GLY A 22 14.43 -15.05 10.25
CA GLY A 22 15.04 -16.01 9.32
C GLY A 22 14.44 -16.01 7.91
N PHE A 23 13.68 -15.00 7.53
CA PHE A 23 13.18 -14.86 6.16
C PHE A 23 14.17 -14.10 5.29
N ASP A 24 14.31 -14.52 4.03
CA ASP A 24 14.89 -13.70 2.98
C ASP A 24 13.83 -12.67 2.54
N VAL A 25 14.17 -11.39 2.60
CA VAL A 25 13.24 -10.29 2.30
C VAL A 25 13.73 -9.49 1.10
N PHE A 26 12.88 -9.38 0.08
CA PHE A 26 13.09 -8.52 -1.07
C PHE A 26 12.07 -7.39 -1.04
N MET A 27 12.52 -6.16 -1.26
CA MET A 27 11.67 -4.97 -1.23
C MET A 27 11.77 -4.22 -2.54
N ILE A 28 10.64 -4.00 -3.21
CA ILE A 28 10.59 -3.15 -4.40
C ILE A 28 10.67 -1.69 -3.95
N SER A 29 11.64 -0.95 -4.51
CA SER A 29 11.75 0.49 -4.37
C SER A 29 11.40 1.16 -5.69
N TRP A 30 10.24 1.81 -5.75
CA TRP A 30 9.76 2.48 -6.94
C TRP A 30 10.49 3.81 -7.19
N VAL A 31 10.76 4.12 -8.46
CA VAL A 31 11.17 5.46 -8.86
C VAL A 31 10.05 6.46 -8.55
N ASN A 32 10.40 7.70 -8.20
CA ASN A 32 9.41 8.77 -8.13
C ASN A 32 9.17 9.31 -9.55
N PRO A 33 7.99 9.06 -10.17
CA PRO A 33 7.77 9.40 -11.56
C PRO A 33 7.68 10.91 -11.78
N ASP A 34 8.20 11.32 -12.93
CA ASP A 34 8.07 12.66 -13.51
C ASP A 34 7.22 12.60 -14.81
N GLU A 35 7.26 13.66 -15.61
CA GLU A 35 6.50 13.75 -16.87
C GLU A 35 6.88 12.67 -17.91
N HIS A 36 8.09 12.12 -17.87
CA HIS A 36 8.54 11.07 -18.80
C HIS A 36 7.82 9.75 -18.57
N TYR A 37 7.26 9.55 -17.38
CA TYR A 37 6.46 8.38 -17.01
C TYR A 37 4.96 8.55 -17.28
N GLY A 38 4.54 9.63 -17.95
CA GLY A 38 3.12 9.99 -18.09
C GLY A 38 2.23 8.87 -18.63
N GLU A 39 2.75 8.08 -19.56
CA GLU A 39 2.05 6.97 -20.20
C GLU A 39 2.20 5.63 -19.45
N THR A 40 3.01 5.56 -18.39
CA THR A 40 3.16 4.36 -17.56
C THR A 40 1.86 4.06 -16.86
N ASP A 41 1.25 2.93 -17.17
CA ASP A 41 -0.05 2.54 -16.64
C ASP A 41 0.02 1.47 -15.55
N PHE A 42 -1.11 0.97 -15.11
CA PHE A 42 -1.19 -0.06 -14.08
C PHE A 42 -0.62 -1.41 -14.54
N GLN A 43 -0.74 -1.70 -15.83
CA GLN A 43 -0.19 -2.89 -16.46
C GLN A 43 1.34 -2.86 -16.47
N ASP A 44 1.95 -1.70 -16.74
CA ASP A 44 3.41 -1.55 -16.70
C ASP A 44 3.95 -1.83 -15.28
N TYR A 45 3.27 -1.35 -14.25
CA TYR A 45 3.61 -1.69 -12.86
C TYR A 45 3.51 -3.18 -12.55
N MET A 46 2.58 -3.91 -13.20
CA MET A 46 2.51 -5.37 -13.08
C MET A 46 3.71 -6.05 -13.74
N PHE A 47 4.03 -5.68 -14.98
CA PHE A 47 5.06 -6.35 -15.78
C PHE A 47 6.47 -5.93 -15.40
N ASP A 48 6.74 -4.63 -15.43
CA ASP A 48 8.09 -4.08 -15.20
C ASP A 48 8.42 -3.98 -13.72
N GLY A 49 7.41 -4.06 -12.86
CA GLY A 49 7.56 -4.07 -11.42
C GLY A 49 7.46 -5.47 -10.82
N ILE A 50 6.23 -5.96 -10.61
CA ILE A 50 6.01 -7.19 -9.82
C ILE A 50 6.57 -8.42 -10.54
N ILE A 51 6.23 -8.62 -11.81
CA ILE A 51 6.68 -9.80 -12.57
C ILE A 51 8.19 -9.78 -12.78
N ALA A 52 8.76 -8.61 -13.07
CA ALA A 52 10.21 -8.44 -13.14
C ALA A 52 10.89 -8.76 -11.80
N ALA A 53 10.32 -8.32 -10.68
CA ALA A 53 10.82 -8.65 -9.35
C ALA A 53 10.75 -10.16 -9.06
N LEU A 54 9.66 -10.84 -9.45
CA LEU A 54 9.53 -12.30 -9.31
C LEU A 54 10.65 -13.03 -10.08
N ASN A 55 10.98 -12.59 -11.29
CA ASN A 55 12.07 -13.17 -12.09
C ASN A 55 13.42 -13.04 -11.35
N VAL A 56 13.70 -11.85 -10.81
CA VAL A 56 14.94 -11.60 -10.04
C VAL A 56 14.98 -12.43 -8.75
N VAL A 57 13.87 -12.48 -8.02
CA VAL A 57 13.79 -13.25 -6.76
C VAL A 57 13.97 -14.74 -7.02
N GLU A 58 13.33 -15.29 -8.05
CA GLU A 58 13.49 -16.70 -8.45
C GLU A 58 14.95 -17.03 -8.73
N GLU A 59 15.64 -16.20 -9.49
CA GLU A 59 17.05 -16.41 -9.81
C GLU A 59 17.96 -16.25 -8.60
N VAL A 60 17.79 -15.16 -7.84
CA VAL A 60 18.63 -14.86 -6.69
C VAL A 60 18.38 -15.82 -5.53
N ALA A 61 17.13 -16.19 -5.24
CA ALA A 61 16.78 -17.10 -4.14
C ALA A 61 16.91 -18.59 -4.52
N GLY A 62 16.95 -18.91 -5.82
CA GLY A 62 16.91 -20.28 -6.31
C GLY A 62 15.62 -21.01 -5.94
N SER A 63 14.50 -20.30 -5.86
CA SER A 63 13.19 -20.83 -5.52
C SER A 63 12.13 -20.25 -6.44
N ASN A 64 11.30 -21.12 -6.99
CA ASN A 64 10.14 -20.77 -7.82
C ASN A 64 8.83 -20.71 -7.00
N LYS A 65 8.90 -20.70 -5.69
CA LYS A 65 7.76 -20.51 -4.79
C LYS A 65 8.06 -19.33 -3.88
N ILE A 66 7.37 -18.22 -4.13
CA ILE A 66 7.65 -16.92 -3.54
C ILE A 66 6.41 -16.47 -2.76
N ASN A 67 6.58 -16.13 -1.49
CA ASN A 67 5.55 -15.49 -0.69
C ASN A 67 5.62 -13.98 -0.95
N VAL A 68 4.49 -13.37 -1.31
CA VAL A 68 4.44 -11.96 -1.70
C VAL A 68 3.54 -11.15 -0.79
N ALA A 69 3.87 -9.88 -0.57
CA ALA A 69 3.08 -8.97 0.25
C ALA A 69 2.85 -7.64 -0.48
N GLY A 70 1.62 -7.15 -0.45
CA GLY A 70 1.24 -5.85 -1.00
C GLY A 70 0.49 -5.00 0.03
N TYR A 71 0.82 -3.71 0.07
CA TYR A 71 0.22 -2.75 0.99
C TYR A 71 -0.64 -1.74 0.24
N CYS A 72 -1.89 -1.56 0.66
CA CYS A 72 -2.85 -0.61 0.10
C CYS A 72 -3.03 -0.84 -1.41
N VAL A 73 -2.81 0.18 -2.26
CA VAL A 73 -2.84 0.04 -3.72
C VAL A 73 -1.85 -1.01 -4.25
N GLY A 74 -0.72 -1.21 -3.55
CA GLY A 74 0.22 -2.28 -3.86
C GLY A 74 -0.39 -3.67 -3.69
N GLY A 75 -1.30 -3.86 -2.73
CA GLY A 75 -2.09 -5.09 -2.59
C GLY A 75 -3.11 -5.27 -3.72
N THR A 76 -3.77 -4.19 -4.15
CA THR A 76 -4.68 -4.21 -5.31
C THR A 76 -3.92 -4.61 -6.58
N LEU A 77 -2.77 -3.97 -6.84
CA LEU A 77 -1.90 -4.29 -7.96
C LEU A 77 -1.44 -5.76 -7.91
N LEU A 78 -1.07 -6.24 -6.72
CA LEU A 78 -0.60 -7.61 -6.52
C LEU A 78 -1.71 -8.65 -6.74
N GLY A 79 -2.93 -8.40 -6.29
CA GLY A 79 -4.08 -9.28 -6.54
C GLY A 79 -4.43 -9.37 -8.03
N MET A 80 -4.37 -8.24 -8.76
CA MET A 80 -4.52 -8.22 -10.22
C MET A 80 -3.42 -9.02 -10.91
N THR A 81 -2.16 -8.83 -10.48
CA THR A 81 -1.01 -9.57 -11.01
C THR A 81 -1.18 -11.06 -10.79
N GLN A 82 -1.62 -11.49 -9.60
CA GLN A 82 -1.86 -12.91 -9.32
C GLN A 82 -2.98 -13.50 -10.19
N ALA A 83 -4.08 -12.79 -10.38
CA ALA A 83 -5.15 -13.23 -11.28
C ALA A 83 -4.66 -13.37 -12.73
N TYR A 84 -3.82 -12.44 -13.20
CA TYR A 84 -3.18 -12.50 -14.50
C TYR A 84 -2.23 -13.70 -14.62
N LEU A 85 -1.33 -13.89 -13.66
CA LEU A 85 -0.38 -15.01 -13.64
C LEU A 85 -1.10 -16.35 -13.61
N LYS A 86 -2.16 -16.49 -12.82
CA LYS A 86 -3.01 -17.69 -12.79
C LYS A 86 -3.61 -18.00 -14.15
N ALA A 87 -4.15 -17.01 -14.85
CA ALA A 87 -4.69 -17.18 -16.21
C ALA A 87 -3.61 -17.58 -17.22
N ARG A 88 -2.35 -17.23 -16.97
CA ARG A 88 -1.18 -17.62 -17.78
C ARG A 88 -0.54 -18.96 -17.37
N GLY A 89 -1.04 -19.60 -16.31
CA GLY A 89 -0.47 -20.84 -15.77
C GLY A 89 0.85 -20.64 -15.03
N ASP A 90 1.15 -19.41 -14.60
CA ASP A 90 2.33 -19.10 -13.77
C ASP A 90 1.97 -19.28 -12.29
N GLU A 91 2.63 -20.21 -11.63
CA GLU A 91 2.37 -20.61 -10.23
C GLU A 91 3.52 -20.24 -9.28
N ARG A 92 4.33 -19.25 -9.63
CA ARG A 92 5.49 -18.84 -8.80
C ARG A 92 5.08 -18.20 -7.48
N ILE A 93 3.94 -17.53 -7.42
CA ILE A 93 3.44 -17.00 -6.16
C ILE A 93 2.85 -18.14 -5.32
N ASN A 94 3.46 -18.38 -4.17
CA ASN A 94 3.07 -19.43 -3.23
C ASN A 94 1.98 -18.99 -2.26
N SER A 95 2.05 -17.76 -1.78
CA SER A 95 1.06 -17.16 -0.90
C SER A 95 0.99 -15.65 -1.05
N LEU A 96 -0.16 -15.09 -0.71
CA LEU A 96 -0.46 -13.66 -0.82
C LEU A 96 -0.66 -13.06 0.56
N THR A 97 -0.05 -11.92 0.84
CA THR A 97 -0.37 -11.08 2.00
C THR A 97 -0.86 -9.73 1.52
N LEU A 98 -2.06 -9.36 1.93
CA LEU A 98 -2.73 -8.12 1.56
C LEU A 98 -2.91 -7.26 2.81
N LEU A 99 -2.20 -6.15 2.88
CA LEU A 99 -2.24 -5.23 4.00
C LEU A 99 -3.14 -4.05 3.65
N THR A 100 -4.28 -3.91 4.34
CA THR A 100 -5.24 -2.81 4.14
C THR A 100 -5.56 -2.54 2.66
N THR A 101 -6.05 -3.58 1.96
CA THR A 101 -6.23 -3.61 0.50
C THR A 101 -7.70 -3.65 0.11
N LEU A 102 -8.06 -2.99 -1.00
CA LEU A 102 -9.38 -3.06 -1.64
C LEU A 102 -9.31 -3.73 -2.99
N PHE A 103 -10.33 -4.54 -3.28
CA PHE A 103 -10.72 -5.03 -4.60
C PHE A 103 -12.16 -4.63 -4.95
N ASP A 104 -13.00 -4.45 -3.94
CA ASP A 104 -14.33 -3.88 -4.05
C ASP A 104 -14.32 -2.44 -3.51
N PHE A 105 -14.57 -1.49 -4.41
CA PHE A 105 -14.58 -0.05 -4.15
C PHE A 105 -15.99 0.50 -3.97
N SER A 106 -16.98 -0.34 -3.65
CA SER A 106 -18.36 0.13 -3.36
C SER A 106 -18.42 1.06 -2.16
N GLU A 107 -17.49 0.88 -1.21
CA GLU A 107 -17.33 1.75 -0.04
C GLU A 107 -15.84 2.20 0.05
N PRO A 108 -15.44 3.18 -0.77
CA PRO A 108 -14.04 3.55 -0.94
C PRO A 108 -13.49 4.43 0.20
N GLY A 109 -14.15 4.44 1.36
CA GLY A 109 -13.76 5.24 2.50
C GLY A 109 -13.88 6.75 2.26
N GLU A 110 -13.19 7.54 3.07
CA GLU A 110 -13.23 9.01 2.97
C GLU A 110 -12.62 9.53 1.66
N VAL A 111 -11.74 8.76 1.02
CA VAL A 111 -11.17 9.10 -0.30
C VAL A 111 -12.27 9.26 -1.35
N GLY A 112 -13.34 8.47 -1.27
CA GLY A 112 -14.49 8.57 -2.16
C GLY A 112 -15.18 9.93 -2.15
N ASN A 113 -15.11 10.68 -1.06
CA ASN A 113 -15.71 12.01 -0.93
C ASN A 113 -15.08 13.05 -1.88
N TYR A 114 -13.84 12.83 -2.29
CA TYR A 114 -13.11 13.69 -3.25
C TYR A 114 -13.34 13.28 -4.71
N MET A 115 -13.97 12.12 -4.94
CA MET A 115 -14.26 11.61 -6.28
C MET A 115 -15.60 12.14 -6.82
N ASN A 116 -15.77 13.48 -6.75
CA ASN A 116 -16.98 14.12 -7.25
C ASN A 116 -16.95 14.17 -8.78
N ALA A 117 -18.01 13.67 -9.41
CA ALA A 117 -18.15 13.63 -10.87
C ALA A 117 -17.96 15.00 -11.56
N GLN A 118 -18.25 16.11 -10.86
CA GLN A 118 -18.05 17.46 -11.40
C GLN A 118 -16.58 17.90 -11.44
N MET A 119 -15.74 17.36 -10.55
CA MET A 119 -14.31 17.68 -10.48
C MET A 119 -13.45 16.78 -11.37
N LEU A 120 -13.95 15.61 -11.72
CA LEU A 120 -13.20 14.60 -12.49
C LEU A 120 -12.62 15.13 -13.80
N PRO A 121 -13.37 15.85 -14.68
CA PRO A 121 -12.80 16.35 -15.92
C PRO A 121 -11.63 17.33 -15.72
N MET A 122 -11.69 18.15 -14.67
CA MET A 122 -10.62 19.09 -14.34
C MET A 122 -9.39 18.36 -13.84
N ILE A 123 -9.57 17.35 -12.98
CA ILE A 123 -8.49 16.50 -12.47
C ILE A 123 -7.82 15.75 -13.62
N GLU A 124 -8.61 15.12 -14.48
CA GLU A 124 -8.12 14.40 -15.66
C GLU A 124 -7.31 15.30 -16.59
N GLN A 125 -7.82 16.48 -16.91
CA GLN A 125 -7.12 17.43 -17.76
C GLN A 125 -5.80 17.90 -17.11
N SER A 126 -5.82 18.22 -15.83
CA SER A 126 -4.63 18.67 -15.09
C SER A 126 -3.55 17.58 -15.08
N VAL A 127 -3.94 16.35 -14.75
CA VAL A 127 -3.02 15.21 -14.66
C VAL A 127 -2.45 14.84 -16.03
N LYS A 128 -3.30 14.82 -17.09
CA LYS A 128 -2.85 14.57 -18.47
C LYS A 128 -1.88 15.65 -18.96
N THR A 129 -2.15 16.92 -18.65
CA THR A 129 -1.28 18.02 -19.07
C THR A 129 0.09 17.97 -18.38
N LYS A 130 0.12 17.56 -17.11
CA LYS A 130 1.34 17.48 -16.30
C LYS A 130 2.13 16.17 -16.51
N GLY A 131 1.47 15.12 -17.00
CA GLY A 131 2.02 13.78 -17.13
C GLY A 131 1.96 12.95 -15.82
N TYR A 132 1.59 13.54 -14.69
CA TYR A 132 1.47 12.86 -13.41
C TYR A 132 0.54 13.59 -12.44
N LEU A 133 -0.02 12.85 -11.48
CA LEU A 133 -0.62 13.42 -10.28
C LEU A 133 0.49 13.76 -9.29
N ASP A 134 0.53 15.02 -8.87
CA ASP A 134 1.52 15.49 -7.90
C ASP A 134 1.29 14.87 -6.52
N GLY A 135 2.29 14.18 -5.99
CA GLY A 135 2.23 13.51 -4.69
C GLY A 135 1.90 14.46 -3.53
N ARG A 136 2.24 15.74 -3.65
CA ARG A 136 1.92 16.75 -2.64
C ARG A 136 0.43 17.01 -2.54
N ILE A 137 -0.31 16.92 -3.65
CA ILE A 137 -1.78 17.01 -3.65
C ILE A 137 -2.38 15.83 -2.88
N LEU A 138 -1.86 14.62 -3.11
CA LEU A 138 -2.27 13.43 -2.36
C LEU A 138 -1.97 13.58 -0.86
N ALA A 139 -0.75 14.00 -0.51
CA ALA A 139 -0.37 14.20 0.89
C ALA A 139 -1.25 15.26 1.58
N LEU A 140 -1.57 16.35 0.89
CA LEU A 140 -2.48 17.39 1.40
C LEU A 140 -3.90 16.82 1.59
N SER A 141 -4.41 16.07 0.61
CA SER A 141 -5.73 15.43 0.69
C SER A 141 -5.82 14.49 1.90
N PHE A 142 -4.82 13.62 2.09
CA PHE A 142 -4.76 12.74 3.27
C PHE A 142 -4.61 13.51 4.59
N SER A 143 -3.91 14.64 4.59
CA SER A 143 -3.77 15.48 5.78
C SER A 143 -5.08 16.20 6.13
N LEU A 144 -5.86 16.62 5.13
CA LEU A 144 -7.17 17.23 5.32
C LEU A 144 -8.23 16.23 5.82
N LEU A 145 -8.14 14.96 5.42
CA LEU A 145 -9.00 13.89 5.96
C LEU A 145 -8.84 13.69 7.47
N ARG A 146 -7.70 14.10 8.04
CA ARG A 146 -7.41 14.04 9.47
C ARG A 146 -7.03 15.38 10.06
N GLU A 147 -7.68 16.46 9.63
CA GLU A 147 -7.36 17.84 10.06
C GLU A 147 -7.28 17.99 11.58
N ASN A 148 -8.17 17.36 12.34
CA ASN A 148 -8.16 17.43 13.81
C ASN A 148 -6.92 16.80 14.44
N ASN A 149 -6.40 15.71 13.90
CA ASN A 149 -5.26 14.99 14.47
C ASN A 149 -3.91 15.43 13.90
N LEU A 150 -3.86 15.82 12.63
CA LEU A 150 -2.62 16.14 11.94
C LEU A 150 -2.39 17.63 11.79
N PHE A 151 -3.45 18.45 11.70
CA PHE A 151 -3.32 19.88 11.53
C PHE A 151 -3.62 20.65 12.81
N TRP A 152 -4.81 20.50 13.38
CA TRP A 152 -5.23 21.31 14.53
C TRP A 152 -4.47 20.98 15.80
N SER A 153 -4.20 19.73 16.10
CA SER A 153 -3.39 19.37 17.28
C SER A 153 -1.97 19.91 17.17
N PHE A 154 -1.38 19.86 15.97
CA PHE A 154 -0.05 20.39 15.70
C PHE A 154 -0.04 21.93 15.82
N PHE A 155 -1.04 22.60 15.25
CA PHE A 155 -1.20 24.05 15.35
C PHE A 155 -1.37 24.49 16.80
N VAL A 156 -2.24 23.80 17.56
CA VAL A 156 -2.48 24.13 18.98
C VAL A 156 -1.23 23.88 19.83
N GLU A 157 -0.61 22.72 19.73
CA GLU A 157 0.52 22.37 20.60
C GLU A 157 1.80 23.16 20.24
N ASN A 158 2.10 23.31 18.97
CA ASN A 158 3.38 23.89 18.56
C ASN A 158 3.27 25.42 18.35
N TYR A 159 2.21 25.89 17.67
CA TYR A 159 2.08 27.32 17.38
C TYR A 159 1.45 28.09 18.54
N LEU A 160 0.32 27.65 19.09
CA LEU A 160 -0.36 28.37 20.16
C LEU A 160 0.30 28.16 21.54
N LYS A 161 0.79 26.94 21.81
CA LYS A 161 1.43 26.60 23.08
C LYS A 161 2.95 26.68 23.05
N GLY A 162 3.56 26.95 21.91
CA GLY A 162 5.00 27.11 21.74
C GLY A 162 5.82 25.88 22.09
N LYS A 163 5.25 24.69 22.03
CA LYS A 163 5.98 23.44 22.26
C LYS A 163 6.77 23.04 21.01
N ASP A 164 7.97 22.52 21.22
CA ASP A 164 8.75 21.97 20.12
C ASP A 164 8.00 20.82 19.44
N PRO A 165 8.06 20.73 18.09
CA PRO A 165 7.48 19.60 17.38
C PRO A 165 8.09 18.29 17.86
N VAL A 166 7.25 17.35 18.29
CA VAL A 166 7.72 16.01 18.61
C VAL A 166 8.17 15.35 17.31
N PRO A 167 9.42 14.89 17.19
CA PRO A 167 9.89 14.17 16.03
C PRO A 167 9.00 12.93 15.81
N PHE A 168 8.25 12.90 14.72
CA PHE A 168 7.33 11.81 14.41
C PHE A 168 7.62 11.28 13.02
N ASP A 169 8.27 10.13 12.96
CA ASP A 169 8.76 9.48 11.75
C ASP A 169 7.67 9.18 10.71
N ILE A 170 6.47 8.81 11.15
CA ILE A 170 5.32 8.58 10.26
C ILE A 170 4.87 9.88 9.58
N LEU A 171 4.93 11.03 10.27
CA LEU A 171 4.64 12.33 9.64
C LEU A 171 5.69 12.67 8.59
N TYR A 172 6.96 12.39 8.89
CA TYR A 172 8.04 12.57 7.92
C TYR A 172 7.78 11.74 6.65
N TRP A 173 7.49 10.46 6.80
CA TRP A 173 7.15 9.57 5.69
C TRP A 173 5.91 10.08 4.92
N ASN A 174 4.85 10.51 5.62
CA ASN A 174 3.65 11.03 4.99
C ASN A 174 3.90 12.29 4.17
N SER A 175 4.83 13.15 4.61
CA SER A 175 5.23 14.35 3.88
C SER A 175 6.20 14.08 2.73
N ASP A 176 6.87 12.93 2.72
CA ASP A 176 7.79 12.48 1.68
C ASP A 176 7.04 11.69 0.59
N SER A 177 6.06 12.36 0.01
CA SER A 177 5.14 11.78 -0.98
C SER A 177 5.81 11.50 -2.32
N THR A 178 5.15 10.67 -3.14
CA THR A 178 5.55 10.34 -4.51
C THR A 178 4.46 10.76 -5.49
N ASN A 179 4.87 11.13 -6.70
CA ASN A 179 3.95 11.32 -7.81
C ASN A 179 3.34 9.99 -8.25
N VAL A 180 2.27 10.06 -9.04
CA VAL A 180 1.68 8.91 -9.71
C VAL A 180 1.57 9.23 -11.20
N PRO A 181 2.06 8.39 -12.12
CA PRO A 181 1.94 8.61 -13.56
C PRO A 181 0.49 8.86 -13.98
N ALA A 182 0.28 9.70 -14.97
CA ALA A 182 -1.06 10.09 -15.40
C ALA A 182 -1.90 8.89 -15.81
N ALA A 183 -1.36 8.00 -16.65
CA ALA A 183 -2.06 6.81 -17.11
C ALA A 183 -2.43 5.87 -15.95
N ALA A 184 -1.49 5.58 -15.04
CA ALA A 184 -1.74 4.73 -13.88
C ALA A 184 -2.80 5.31 -12.94
N TYR A 185 -2.73 6.63 -12.67
CA TYR A 185 -3.72 7.30 -11.82
C TYR A 185 -5.12 7.26 -12.44
N LEU A 186 -5.24 7.58 -13.73
CA LEU A 186 -6.53 7.61 -14.43
C LEU A 186 -7.12 6.21 -14.58
N PHE A 187 -6.28 5.19 -14.79
CA PHE A 187 -6.72 3.80 -14.77
C PHE A 187 -7.32 3.45 -13.39
N TYR A 188 -6.60 3.73 -12.31
CA TYR A 188 -7.03 3.44 -10.95
C TYR A 188 -8.32 4.18 -10.59
N LEU A 189 -8.39 5.47 -10.95
CA LEU A 189 -9.58 6.29 -10.73
C LEU A 189 -10.80 5.74 -11.47
N ASN A 190 -10.68 5.52 -12.79
CA ASN A 190 -11.82 5.17 -13.64
C ASN A 190 -12.25 3.71 -13.49
N GLN A 191 -11.30 2.76 -13.41
CA GLN A 191 -11.63 1.33 -13.36
C GLN A 191 -12.05 0.88 -11.96
N MET A 192 -11.47 1.46 -10.91
CA MET A 192 -11.68 1.03 -9.53
C MET A 192 -12.61 1.97 -8.77
N TYR A 193 -12.22 3.22 -8.50
CA TYR A 193 -13.05 4.12 -7.70
C TYR A 193 -14.40 4.45 -8.32
N ILE A 194 -14.44 4.72 -9.61
CA ILE A 194 -15.68 5.09 -10.32
C ILE A 194 -16.42 3.86 -10.83
N GLY A 195 -15.69 3.00 -11.55
CA GLY A 195 -16.27 1.84 -12.22
C GLY A 195 -16.48 0.63 -11.35
N ASN A 196 -15.71 0.52 -10.26
CA ASN A 196 -15.65 -0.65 -9.37
C ASN A 196 -15.56 -1.99 -10.12
N ARG A 197 -14.82 -2.01 -11.24
CA ARG A 197 -14.84 -3.11 -12.20
C ARG A 197 -14.03 -4.31 -11.74
N LEU A 198 -13.05 -4.11 -10.83
CA LEU A 198 -12.16 -5.20 -10.40
C LEU A 198 -12.91 -6.31 -9.63
N ARG A 199 -14.01 -6.00 -8.98
CA ARG A 199 -14.85 -6.98 -8.27
C ARG A 199 -15.56 -7.96 -9.19
N ASP A 200 -15.78 -7.57 -10.45
CA ASP A 200 -16.54 -8.37 -11.42
C ASP A 200 -15.57 -9.21 -12.28
N ALA A 201 -15.90 -10.48 -12.49
CA ALA A 201 -15.11 -11.34 -13.35
C ALA A 201 -15.09 -10.77 -14.78
N GLY A 202 -13.88 -10.53 -15.30
CA GLY A 202 -13.69 -9.93 -16.62
C GLY A 202 -14.00 -8.43 -16.68
N GLY A 203 -14.29 -7.79 -15.56
CA GLY A 203 -14.55 -6.35 -15.51
C GLY A 203 -13.33 -5.51 -15.90
N ILE A 204 -12.13 -6.04 -15.67
CA ILE A 204 -10.85 -5.48 -16.14
C ILE A 204 -10.14 -6.53 -17.00
N ALA A 205 -9.55 -6.10 -18.10
CA ALA A 205 -8.68 -6.91 -18.92
C ALA A 205 -7.27 -6.32 -18.98
N ILE A 206 -6.25 -7.19 -18.93
CA ILE A 206 -4.84 -6.86 -19.12
C ILE A 206 -4.35 -7.58 -20.36
N GLY A 207 -4.12 -6.83 -21.43
CA GLY A 207 -3.91 -7.42 -22.76
C GLY A 207 -5.13 -8.24 -23.19
N ASP A 208 -4.91 -9.53 -23.47
CA ASP A 208 -5.94 -10.50 -23.85
C ASP A 208 -6.52 -11.30 -22.65
N VAL A 209 -6.10 -11.01 -21.42
CA VAL A 209 -6.54 -11.70 -20.20
C VAL A 209 -7.62 -10.90 -19.48
N ALA A 210 -8.84 -11.44 -19.44
CA ALA A 210 -9.90 -10.93 -18.58
C ALA A 210 -9.64 -11.41 -17.15
N LEU A 211 -9.45 -10.48 -16.21
CA LEU A 211 -9.12 -10.80 -14.84
C LEU A 211 -10.33 -11.33 -14.08
N ASP A 212 -10.11 -12.36 -13.26
CA ASP A 212 -11.07 -12.88 -12.31
C ASP A 212 -10.38 -13.15 -10.96
N LEU A 213 -10.68 -12.36 -9.94
CA LEU A 213 -10.10 -12.55 -8.61
C LEU A 213 -10.50 -13.87 -7.96
N ARG A 214 -11.62 -14.48 -8.38
CA ARG A 214 -12.06 -15.81 -7.91
C ARG A 214 -11.14 -16.93 -8.40
N SER A 215 -10.33 -16.67 -9.45
CA SER A 215 -9.30 -17.60 -9.90
C SER A 215 -8.05 -17.61 -9.00
N VAL A 216 -7.91 -16.64 -8.11
CA VAL A 216 -6.82 -16.58 -7.13
C VAL A 216 -7.10 -17.60 -6.02
N ASP A 217 -6.56 -18.80 -6.19
CA ASP A 217 -6.81 -19.98 -5.36
C ASP A 217 -5.70 -20.31 -4.37
N ILE A 218 -4.69 -19.44 -4.25
CA ILE A 218 -3.59 -19.59 -3.29
C ILE A 218 -3.97 -19.09 -1.91
N SER A 219 -3.29 -19.62 -0.87
CA SER A 219 -3.49 -19.14 0.52
C SER A 219 -3.20 -17.64 0.64
N THR A 220 -4.14 -16.92 1.21
CA THR A 220 -4.04 -15.46 1.35
C THR A 220 -4.23 -15.01 2.81
N TYR A 221 -3.35 -14.14 3.28
CA TYR A 221 -3.46 -13.44 4.56
C TYR A 221 -3.93 -12.01 4.30
N CYS A 222 -5.12 -11.67 4.78
CA CYS A 222 -5.70 -10.33 4.62
C CYS A 222 -5.70 -9.61 5.97
N LEU A 223 -4.93 -8.53 6.08
CA LEU A 223 -4.93 -7.64 7.24
C LEU A 223 -5.76 -6.40 6.94
N ALA A 224 -6.74 -6.11 7.78
CA ALA A 224 -7.43 -4.83 7.82
C ALA A 224 -7.17 -4.12 9.16
N ALA A 225 -7.46 -2.83 9.24
CA ALA A 225 -7.29 -2.04 10.45
C ALA A 225 -8.62 -1.42 10.89
N GLN A 226 -8.98 -1.56 12.17
CA GLN A 226 -10.31 -1.23 12.69
C GLN A 226 -10.65 0.27 12.55
N ALA A 227 -9.69 1.13 12.78
CA ALA A 227 -9.83 2.58 12.68
C ALA A 227 -9.27 3.15 11.36
N ASP A 228 -9.23 2.33 10.30
CA ASP A 228 -8.82 2.76 8.98
C ASP A 228 -9.97 3.55 8.32
N HIS A 229 -9.67 4.78 7.92
CA HIS A 229 -10.60 5.67 7.24
C HIS A 229 -10.36 5.74 5.72
N ILE A 230 -9.25 5.18 5.26
CA ILE A 230 -8.88 5.10 3.83
C ILE A 230 -9.44 3.80 3.24
N VAL A 231 -9.15 2.70 3.90
CA VAL A 231 -9.62 1.36 3.56
C VAL A 231 -10.50 0.87 4.71
N LEU A 232 -11.81 1.10 4.63
CA LEU A 232 -12.73 0.62 5.65
C LEU A 232 -12.57 -0.90 5.80
N TRP A 233 -12.45 -1.39 7.04
CA TRP A 233 -12.19 -2.81 7.28
C TRP A 233 -13.30 -3.72 6.77
N GLN A 234 -14.55 -3.22 6.76
CA GLN A 234 -15.68 -3.93 6.16
C GLN A 234 -15.53 -4.09 4.65
N ALA A 235 -15.05 -3.05 3.97
CA ALA A 235 -14.77 -3.11 2.53
C ALA A 235 -13.59 -4.03 2.23
N ALA A 236 -12.56 -4.05 3.08
CA ALA A 236 -11.45 -5.00 2.99
C ALA A 236 -11.90 -6.44 3.21
N TYR A 237 -12.84 -6.68 4.14
CA TYR A 237 -13.43 -7.99 4.38
C TYR A 237 -14.19 -8.49 3.14
N ARG A 238 -15.06 -7.65 2.56
CA ARG A 238 -15.77 -7.98 1.32
C ARG A 238 -14.81 -8.20 0.14
N SER A 239 -13.75 -7.40 0.06
CA SER A 239 -12.69 -7.59 -0.95
C SER A 239 -12.01 -8.94 -0.81
N ALA A 240 -11.72 -9.36 0.42
CA ALA A 240 -11.11 -10.66 0.70
C ALA A 240 -12.04 -11.84 0.32
N ALA A 241 -13.35 -11.64 0.36
CA ALA A 241 -14.35 -12.65 -0.05
C ALA A 241 -14.39 -12.88 -1.58
N LEU A 242 -13.80 -12.00 -2.37
CA LEU A 242 -13.70 -12.19 -3.83
C LEU A 242 -12.64 -13.21 -4.24
N LEU A 243 -11.73 -13.58 -3.35
CA LEU A 243 -10.65 -14.52 -3.64
C LEU A 243 -11.15 -15.96 -3.55
N GLY A 244 -10.72 -16.82 -4.47
CA GLY A 244 -11.17 -18.21 -4.56
C GLY A 244 -10.46 -19.18 -3.63
N GLY A 245 -9.31 -18.80 -3.07
CA GLY A 245 -8.50 -19.63 -2.19
C GLY A 245 -8.86 -19.54 -0.71
N GLU A 246 -8.05 -20.22 0.10
CA GLU A 246 -8.11 -20.07 1.56
C GLU A 246 -7.67 -18.67 1.96
N VAL A 247 -8.53 -17.94 2.67
CA VAL A 247 -8.21 -16.60 3.19
C VAL A 247 -8.25 -16.59 4.70
N LYS A 248 -7.15 -16.21 5.33
CA LYS A 248 -7.11 -15.81 6.73
C LYS A 248 -7.33 -14.30 6.83
N PHE A 249 -8.48 -13.89 7.37
CA PHE A 249 -8.76 -12.47 7.62
C PHE A 249 -8.37 -12.11 9.05
N VAL A 250 -7.64 -11.02 9.21
CA VAL A 250 -7.18 -10.50 10.49
C VAL A 250 -7.48 -9.01 10.57
N LEU A 251 -8.06 -8.58 11.69
CA LEU A 251 -8.39 -7.18 11.93
C LEU A 251 -7.49 -6.67 13.06
N THR A 252 -6.59 -5.73 12.78
CA THR A 252 -5.76 -5.10 13.82
C THR A 252 -6.46 -3.86 14.40
N GLU A 253 -6.17 -3.55 15.65
CA GLU A 253 -6.51 -2.26 16.23
C GLU A 253 -5.80 -1.12 15.49
N SER A 254 -6.24 0.14 15.72
CA SER A 254 -5.67 1.36 15.13
C SER A 254 -6.00 1.56 13.64
N GLY A 255 -5.28 2.45 12.96
CA GLY A 255 -5.61 2.89 11.60
C GLY A 255 -4.63 2.37 10.53
N HIS A 256 -4.80 2.87 9.33
CA HIS A 256 -4.13 2.45 8.08
C HIS A 256 -2.62 2.23 8.18
N VAL A 257 -1.91 3.08 8.90
CA VAL A 257 -0.45 3.00 9.06
C VAL A 257 -0.09 2.38 10.41
N ALA A 258 -0.60 2.93 11.51
CA ALA A 258 -0.23 2.49 12.85
C ALA A 258 -0.71 1.08 13.20
N GLY A 259 -1.78 0.60 12.57
CA GLY A 259 -2.23 -0.79 12.68
C GLY A 259 -1.29 -1.76 11.97
N VAL A 260 -0.76 -1.37 10.82
CA VAL A 260 0.20 -2.19 10.04
C VAL A 260 1.58 -2.17 10.69
N VAL A 261 2.11 -0.97 11.01
CA VAL A 261 3.42 -0.82 11.68
C VAL A 261 3.24 -0.98 13.19
N ASN A 262 3.11 -2.22 13.63
CA ASN A 262 2.83 -2.61 15.01
C ASN A 262 3.88 -3.62 15.53
N PRO A 263 5.08 -3.13 15.92
CA PRO A 263 6.19 -3.99 16.32
C PRO A 263 5.82 -5.01 17.40
N ALA A 264 6.28 -6.25 17.23
CA ALA A 264 5.91 -7.38 18.06
C ALA A 264 6.35 -7.25 19.53
N ASP A 265 7.44 -6.52 19.79
CA ASP A 265 8.00 -6.31 21.12
C ASP A 265 7.27 -5.24 21.94
N ARG A 266 6.47 -4.39 21.30
CA ARG A 266 5.78 -3.27 21.97
C ARG A 266 4.42 -3.61 22.55
N GLY A 267 3.75 -4.65 22.03
CA GLY A 267 2.42 -5.08 22.49
C GLY A 267 1.37 -3.96 22.51
N LYS A 268 1.49 -2.97 21.61
CA LYS A 268 0.68 -1.75 21.65
C LYS A 268 -0.75 -1.98 21.18
N TYR A 269 -0.91 -2.75 20.11
CA TYR A 269 -2.18 -3.03 19.48
C TYR A 269 -2.40 -4.53 19.37
N GLY A 270 -3.61 -4.98 19.72
CA GLY A 270 -4.05 -6.34 19.50
C GLY A 270 -4.62 -6.54 18.10
N HIS A 271 -5.13 -7.74 17.87
CA HIS A 271 -5.81 -8.08 16.63
C HIS A 271 -6.88 -9.14 16.87
N TRP A 272 -7.92 -9.14 16.03
CA TRP A 272 -8.97 -10.14 16.04
C TRP A 272 -8.74 -11.19 14.97
N VAL A 273 -9.03 -12.44 15.31
CA VAL A 273 -8.98 -13.60 14.43
C VAL A 273 -10.25 -14.44 14.59
N SER A 274 -10.68 -15.06 13.51
CA SER A 274 -11.77 -16.06 13.52
C SER A 274 -11.53 -17.08 12.40
N GLU A 275 -11.83 -18.33 12.69
CA GLU A 275 -11.87 -19.40 11.67
C GLU A 275 -13.16 -19.34 10.83
N ALA A 276 -14.23 -18.76 11.39
CA ALA A 276 -15.48 -18.56 10.68
C ALA A 276 -15.35 -17.41 9.65
N ARG A 277 -16.02 -17.56 8.52
CA ARG A 277 -16.06 -16.56 7.46
C ARG A 277 -17.50 -16.33 7.00
N PRO A 278 -18.34 -15.72 7.85
CA PRO A 278 -19.69 -15.34 7.47
C PRO A 278 -19.67 -14.24 6.39
N ASP A 279 -20.78 -14.06 5.68
CA ASP A 279 -20.89 -13.02 4.65
C ASP A 279 -20.84 -11.60 5.22
N SER A 280 -21.33 -11.42 6.46
CA SER A 280 -21.32 -10.12 7.14
C SER A 280 -19.99 -9.89 7.89
N PRO A 281 -19.31 -8.75 7.66
CA PRO A 281 -18.14 -8.36 8.44
C PRO A 281 -18.47 -8.17 9.94
N GLU A 282 -19.67 -7.66 10.29
CA GLU A 282 -20.08 -7.46 11.67
C GLU A 282 -20.31 -8.80 12.38
N GLU A 283 -20.89 -9.77 11.68
CA GLU A 283 -21.04 -11.14 12.19
C GLU A 283 -19.65 -11.78 12.40
N TRP A 284 -18.72 -11.59 11.46
CA TRP A 284 -17.35 -12.06 11.62
C TRP A 284 -16.70 -11.49 12.89
N LEU A 285 -16.81 -10.16 13.10
CA LEU A 285 -16.25 -9.52 14.28
C LEU A 285 -16.87 -10.02 15.58
N SER A 286 -18.18 -10.30 15.58
CA SER A 286 -18.89 -10.81 16.76
C SER A 286 -18.41 -12.20 17.19
N GLN A 287 -17.87 -12.99 16.25
CA GLN A 287 -17.33 -14.34 16.46
C GLN A 287 -15.81 -14.34 16.63
N ALA A 288 -15.15 -13.21 16.38
CA ALA A 288 -13.70 -13.13 16.42
C ALA A 288 -13.17 -13.02 17.84
N THR A 289 -12.02 -13.60 18.08
CA THR A 289 -11.30 -13.54 19.35
C THR A 289 -10.21 -12.47 19.27
N LEU A 290 -10.19 -11.58 20.27
CA LEU A 290 -9.13 -10.60 20.44
C LEU A 290 -7.86 -11.25 21.01
N VAL A 291 -6.77 -11.12 20.29
CA VAL A 291 -5.42 -11.52 20.73
C VAL A 291 -4.67 -10.26 21.13
N SER A 292 -4.28 -10.15 22.41
CA SER A 292 -3.54 -8.98 22.95
C SER A 292 -2.06 -9.02 22.59
N ALA A 293 -1.77 -9.13 21.29
CA ALA A 293 -0.40 -9.16 20.74
C ALA A 293 -0.42 -8.56 19.31
N SER A 294 0.77 -8.16 18.84
CA SER A 294 0.91 -7.71 17.45
C SER A 294 0.56 -8.82 16.47
N TRP A 295 -0.14 -8.45 15.39
CA TRP A 295 -0.43 -9.33 14.26
C TRP A 295 0.84 -9.85 13.55
N TRP A 296 2.00 -9.21 13.73
CA TRP A 296 3.27 -9.69 13.17
C TRP A 296 3.60 -11.10 13.63
N LEU A 297 3.31 -11.44 14.89
CA LEU A 297 3.55 -12.77 15.46
C LEU A 297 2.65 -13.83 14.80
N ASP A 298 1.36 -13.53 14.60
CA ASP A 298 0.42 -14.41 13.92
C ASP A 298 0.80 -14.59 12.45
N TRP A 299 1.12 -13.50 11.75
CA TRP A 299 1.57 -13.55 10.37
C TRP A 299 2.86 -14.32 10.16
N ARG A 300 3.84 -14.16 11.06
CA ARG A 300 5.07 -14.96 11.04
C ARG A 300 4.77 -16.45 11.08
N GLN A 301 3.88 -16.88 11.98
CA GLN A 301 3.49 -18.29 12.08
C GLN A 301 2.83 -18.78 10.79
N TRP A 302 1.95 -17.96 10.23
CA TRP A 302 1.28 -18.24 8.96
C TRP A 302 2.27 -18.32 7.78
N LEU A 303 3.27 -17.44 7.72
CA LEU A 303 4.32 -17.47 6.71
C LEU A 303 5.26 -18.66 6.87
N ALA A 304 5.63 -19.02 8.10
CA ALA A 304 6.61 -20.06 8.36
C ALA A 304 6.21 -21.42 7.77
N VAL A 305 4.92 -21.78 7.86
CA VAL A 305 4.41 -23.04 7.27
C VAL A 305 4.32 -23.02 5.74
N ARG A 306 4.48 -21.84 5.12
CA ARG A 306 4.48 -21.61 3.68
C ARG A 306 5.87 -21.27 3.13
N SER A 307 6.87 -21.27 3.99
CA SER A 307 8.27 -21.05 3.64
C SER A 307 9.03 -22.38 3.67
N GLY A 308 10.16 -22.42 3.00
CA GLY A 308 11.03 -23.61 3.01
C GLY A 308 11.79 -23.77 4.32
N ASP A 309 12.64 -24.80 4.36
CA ASP A 309 13.52 -25.07 5.49
C ASP A 309 14.55 -23.96 5.71
N MET A 310 14.99 -23.82 6.95
CA MET A 310 16.08 -22.92 7.31
C MET A 310 17.39 -23.39 6.65
N ARG A 311 18.09 -22.48 6.04
CA ARG A 311 19.38 -22.69 5.39
C ARG A 311 20.38 -21.60 5.78
N PRO A 312 21.68 -21.80 5.57
CA PRO A 312 22.67 -20.74 5.80
C PRO A 312 22.31 -19.47 5.03
N ALA A 313 22.49 -18.31 5.67
CA ALA A 313 22.27 -17.01 5.02
C ALA A 313 23.18 -16.88 3.80
N ARG A 314 22.65 -16.34 2.73
CA ARG A 314 23.39 -16.05 1.51
C ARG A 314 23.72 -14.55 1.44
N PRO A 315 24.76 -14.16 0.71
CA PRO A 315 25.04 -12.75 0.43
C PRO A 315 23.90 -12.16 -0.45
N PRO A 316 23.67 -10.84 -0.40
CA PRO A 316 22.77 -10.16 -1.32
C PRO A 316 23.17 -10.33 -2.77
N GLY A 317 22.18 -10.46 -3.66
CA GLY A 317 22.40 -10.56 -5.10
C GLY A 317 22.83 -11.94 -5.60
N SER A 318 23.21 -11.98 -6.88
CA SER A 318 23.73 -13.15 -7.60
C SER A 318 24.80 -12.73 -8.60
N ALA A 319 25.34 -13.69 -9.35
CA ALA A 319 26.30 -13.37 -10.43
C ALA A 319 25.66 -12.57 -11.57
N VAL A 320 24.35 -12.79 -11.83
CA VAL A 320 23.59 -12.08 -12.88
C VAL A 320 23.00 -10.77 -12.34
N HIS A 321 22.62 -10.75 -11.06
CA HIS A 321 22.09 -9.58 -10.36
C HIS A 321 23.01 -9.18 -9.19
N PRO A 322 24.21 -8.64 -9.48
CA PRO A 322 25.13 -8.20 -8.42
C PRO A 322 24.56 -6.99 -7.68
N PRO A 323 24.92 -6.78 -6.40
CA PRO A 323 24.59 -5.55 -5.70
C PRO A 323 25.08 -4.30 -6.45
N LEU A 324 24.20 -3.32 -6.64
CA LEU A 324 24.53 -2.08 -7.35
C LEU A 324 24.92 -0.96 -6.38
N ALA A 325 24.34 -0.95 -5.20
CA ALA A 325 24.58 0.03 -4.14
C ALA A 325 24.16 -0.54 -2.80
N ASP A 326 24.57 0.11 -1.71
CA ASP A 326 24.08 -0.19 -0.38
C ASP A 326 22.59 0.18 -0.25
N ALA A 327 21.86 -0.55 0.59
CA ALA A 327 20.50 -0.19 0.97
C ALA A 327 20.49 1.19 1.68
N PRO A 328 19.45 2.00 1.49
CA PRO A 328 18.18 1.73 0.83
C PRO A 328 18.17 2.03 -0.68
N GLY A 329 19.29 2.30 -1.32
CA GLY A 329 19.41 2.72 -2.71
C GLY A 329 19.06 4.19 -2.93
N GLN A 330 18.93 4.61 -4.20
CA GLN A 330 18.79 6.02 -4.57
C GLN A 330 17.34 6.48 -4.70
N TYR A 331 16.43 5.64 -5.20
CA TYR A 331 15.04 6.05 -5.48
C TYR A 331 14.30 6.54 -4.25
N VAL A 332 14.45 5.87 -3.11
CA VAL A 332 13.81 6.24 -1.85
C VAL A 332 14.33 7.59 -1.31
N GLN A 333 15.55 7.99 -1.67
CA GLN A 333 16.17 9.24 -1.22
C GLN A 333 15.75 10.46 -2.06
N THR A 334 15.20 10.23 -3.27
CA THR A 334 14.72 11.31 -4.14
C THR A 334 13.46 11.93 -3.55
N ARG A 335 13.47 13.23 -3.28
CA ARG A 335 12.35 13.98 -2.71
C ARG A 335 11.70 14.88 -3.74
N LEU A 336 10.39 15.10 -3.60
CA LEU A 336 9.72 16.20 -4.27
C LEU A 336 10.22 17.53 -3.69
N GLU A 337 10.66 18.44 -4.56
CA GLU A 337 11.16 19.75 -4.11
C GLU A 337 10.10 20.54 -3.33
N ARG A 338 10.54 21.34 -2.35
CA ARG A 338 9.67 22.16 -1.49
C ARG A 338 8.96 23.31 -2.22
N ALA A 339 9.20 23.48 -3.51
CA ALA A 339 8.69 24.58 -4.34
C ALA A 339 7.18 24.88 -4.16
N PHE A 340 6.38 23.88 -3.75
CA PHE A 340 4.94 24.09 -3.52
C PHE A 340 4.66 24.88 -2.23
N VAL A 341 5.40 24.62 -1.15
CA VAL A 341 5.23 25.34 0.13
C VAL A 341 5.67 26.80 -0.06
N GLU A 342 6.75 27.00 -0.80
CA GLU A 342 7.27 28.33 -1.13
C GLU A 342 6.33 29.09 -2.08
N ALA A 343 5.78 28.42 -3.10
CA ALA A 343 4.79 29.03 -4.01
C ALA A 343 3.46 29.32 -3.30
N PHE A 344 3.02 28.47 -2.37
CA PHE A 344 1.81 28.71 -1.57
C PHE A 344 2.02 29.81 -0.55
N ALA A 345 3.16 29.85 0.13
CA ALA A 345 3.54 30.93 1.03
C ALA A 345 3.64 32.28 0.29
N ALA A 346 4.28 32.30 -0.87
CA ALA A 346 4.36 33.49 -1.72
C ALA A 346 2.99 33.96 -2.28
N HIS A 347 2.03 33.04 -2.43
CA HIS A 347 0.66 33.38 -2.82
C HIS A 347 -0.16 33.96 -1.67
N MET A 348 0.08 33.51 -0.45
CA MET A 348 -0.56 34.01 0.77
C MET A 348 0.04 35.34 1.23
N GLU A 349 1.31 35.61 0.89
CA GLU A 349 1.99 36.89 1.19
C GLU A 349 1.66 38.02 0.19
N ARG A 350 0.95 37.76 -0.90
CA ARG A 350 0.47 38.83 -1.78
C ARG A 350 -0.65 39.59 -1.07
N PRO A 351 -0.45 40.86 -0.69
CA PRO A 351 -1.52 41.64 -0.07
C PRO A 351 -2.69 41.73 -1.06
N GLN A 352 -3.87 41.33 -0.58
CA GLN A 352 -5.12 41.74 -1.22
C GLN A 352 -5.22 43.25 -1.09
N GLY A 353 -4.60 43.94 -1.99
CA GLY A 353 -4.51 45.38 -1.93
C GLY A 353 -4.40 46.02 -3.27
N ALA A 354 -5.47 46.66 -3.58
CA ALA A 354 -5.73 47.86 -4.40
C ALA A 354 -6.66 47.55 -5.58
N VAL A 355 -7.92 47.42 -5.26
CA VAL A 355 -8.95 47.93 -6.20
C VAL A 355 -8.87 49.46 -6.07
N GLY A 356 -8.27 50.09 -7.06
CA GLY A 356 -8.40 51.50 -7.37
C GLY A 356 -9.30 51.67 -8.58
#